data_748ef83dba23c624e79d5e5bc73146ed
#
_entry.id   748ef83dba23c624e79d5e5bc73146ed
#
_cell.length_a   1.000
_cell.length_b   1.000
_cell.length_c   1.000
_cell.angle_alpha   90.00
_cell.angle_beta   90.00
_cell.angle_gamma   90.00
#
_symmetry.space_group_name_H-M   'P 1'
#
loop_
_entity.id
_entity.type
_entity.pdbx_description
1 polymer ?
#
loop_
_entity_poly.entity_id
_entity_poly.type
_entity_poly.pdbx_seq_one_letter_code
_entity_poly.pdbx_strand_id
1 'polypeptide(L)'
;MFKGMKDYLSAELKKIKEDGLYKEERIITTPQRADIKVNAGQEVLNFCANNYLGLSDHPRLVQAAKDAMDSHGYGMSSVRFICGTQDMHKQLEKAIAEYFHTEDAILYAACFDANGGVFEPLFGAEDAIISDALNHASIIDGVR
;
A
#
# COMPACT_ATOMS: atom_id res chain seq x y z
N MET A 1 13.37 30.30 12.33
CA MET A 1 12.83 28.94 12.57
C MET A 1 13.21 27.96 11.46
N PHE A 2 12.93 28.24 10.18
CA PHE A 2 13.26 27.33 9.06
C PHE A 2 14.76 27.05 8.87
N LYS A 3 15.64 28.06 9.05
CA LYS A 3 17.10 27.90 8.88
C LYS A 3 17.70 26.88 9.86
N GLY A 4 17.32 26.91 11.13
CA GLY A 4 17.79 25.94 12.12
C GLY A 4 17.36 24.50 11.82
N MET A 5 16.12 24.29 11.34
CA MET A 5 15.66 22.98 10.90
C MET A 5 16.40 22.48 9.66
N LYS A 6 16.69 23.36 8.71
CA LYS A 6 17.47 23.01 7.51
C LYS A 6 18.88 22.54 7.89
N ASP A 7 19.55 23.27 8.80
CA ASP A 7 20.92 22.91 9.24
C ASP A 7 20.92 21.56 9.96
N TYR A 8 19.94 21.33 10.84
CA TYR A 8 19.73 20.04 11.51
C TYR A 8 19.51 18.89 10.51
N LEU A 9 18.55 19.03 9.60
CA LEU A 9 18.25 17.99 8.60
C LEU A 9 19.44 17.72 7.68
N SER A 10 20.20 18.76 7.32
CA SER A 10 21.41 18.59 6.50
C SER A 10 22.50 17.81 7.23
N ALA A 11 22.68 18.04 8.53
CA ALA A 11 23.61 17.27 9.35
C ALA A 11 23.19 15.80 9.48
N GLU A 12 21.89 15.52 9.72
CA GLU A 12 21.36 14.16 9.80
C GLU A 12 21.52 13.43 8.47
N LEU A 13 21.20 14.05 7.34
CA LEU A 13 21.37 13.46 6.01
C LEU A 13 22.83 13.13 5.71
N LYS A 14 23.75 14.00 6.13
CA LYS A 14 25.20 13.76 5.99
C LYS A 14 25.61 12.53 6.79
N LYS A 15 25.17 12.44 8.05
CA LYS A 15 25.42 11.28 8.92
C LYS A 15 24.90 9.98 8.32
N ILE A 16 23.64 9.97 7.83
CA ILE A 16 23.03 8.80 7.17
C ILE A 16 23.87 8.34 5.97
N LYS A 17 24.45 9.28 5.19
CA LYS A 17 25.35 8.94 4.08
C LYS A 17 26.67 8.36 4.54
N GLU A 18 27.28 8.96 5.56
CA GLU A 18 28.56 8.52 6.15
C GLU A 18 28.43 7.12 6.78
N ASP A 19 27.27 6.83 7.38
CA ASP A 19 26.95 5.52 7.96
C ASP A 19 26.56 4.46 6.89
N GLY A 20 26.55 4.81 5.61
CA GLY A 20 26.17 3.90 4.51
C GLY A 20 24.69 3.51 4.48
N LEU A 21 23.84 4.23 5.18
CA LEU A 21 22.40 3.97 5.30
C LEU A 21 21.57 4.73 4.27
N TYR A 22 22.18 5.65 3.52
CA TYR A 22 21.46 6.39 2.48
C TYR A 22 21.18 5.51 1.28
N LYS A 23 19.89 5.38 0.93
CA LYS A 23 19.44 4.63 -0.23
C LYS A 23 19.08 5.56 -1.36
N GLU A 24 19.71 5.38 -2.51
CA GLU A 24 19.31 6.06 -3.73
C GLU A 24 18.17 5.30 -4.41
N GLU A 25 17.13 6.03 -4.78
CA GLU A 25 15.99 5.46 -5.51
C GLU A 25 16.38 5.14 -6.96
N ARG A 26 16.00 3.96 -7.44
CA ARG A 26 16.11 3.59 -8.84
C ARG A 26 14.83 3.97 -9.56
N ILE A 27 14.96 4.76 -10.61
CA ILE A 27 13.81 5.25 -11.38
C ILE A 27 13.44 4.20 -12.42
N ILE A 28 12.28 3.57 -12.24
CA ILE A 28 11.74 2.58 -13.18
C ILE A 28 11.03 3.32 -14.30
N THR A 29 11.35 2.97 -15.56
CA THR A 29 10.82 3.64 -16.77
C THR A 29 9.92 2.74 -17.63
N THR A 30 9.58 1.56 -17.12
CA THR A 30 8.68 0.57 -17.75
C THR A 30 7.54 0.20 -16.83
N PRO A 31 6.50 -0.51 -17.29
CA PRO A 31 5.57 -1.19 -16.41
C PRO A 31 6.29 -2.13 -15.43
N GLN A 32 5.65 -2.41 -14.30
CA GLN A 32 6.15 -3.35 -13.29
C GLN A 32 6.03 -4.79 -13.81
N ARG A 33 7.19 -5.41 -14.07
CA ARG A 33 7.35 -6.79 -14.55
C ARG A 33 8.55 -7.44 -13.88
N ALA A 34 8.81 -8.71 -14.23
CA ALA A 34 10.04 -9.38 -13.83
C ALA A 34 11.28 -8.71 -14.47
N ASP A 35 11.16 -8.30 -15.72
CA ASP A 35 12.13 -7.51 -16.47
C ASP A 35 11.71 -6.04 -16.53
N ILE A 36 12.54 -5.14 -16.08
CA ILE A 36 12.28 -3.69 -16.05
C ILE A 36 13.47 -2.90 -16.56
N LYS A 37 13.22 -1.66 -16.96
CA LYS A 37 14.28 -0.70 -17.27
C LYS A 37 14.36 0.35 -16.17
N VAL A 38 15.58 0.62 -15.73
CA VAL A 38 15.88 1.64 -14.72
C VAL A 38 16.93 2.62 -15.24
N ASN A 39 16.95 3.84 -14.67
CA ASN A 39 18.01 4.81 -14.88
C ASN A 39 18.44 4.97 -16.35
N ALA A 40 17.54 5.52 -17.19
CA ALA A 40 17.82 5.79 -18.60
C ALA A 40 18.06 4.55 -19.50
N GLY A 41 17.51 3.41 -19.16
CA GLY A 41 17.40 2.26 -20.06
C GLY A 41 18.20 1.02 -19.68
N GLN A 42 18.84 0.99 -18.52
CA GLN A 42 19.48 -0.22 -18.01
C GLN A 42 18.42 -1.31 -17.74
N GLU A 43 18.55 -2.46 -18.37
CA GLU A 43 17.68 -3.62 -18.15
C GLU A 43 18.14 -4.39 -16.91
N VAL A 44 17.19 -4.68 -16.01
CA VAL A 44 17.45 -5.44 -14.78
C VAL A 44 16.27 -6.36 -14.48
N LEU A 45 16.55 -7.44 -13.72
CA LEU A 45 15.51 -8.29 -13.15
C LEU A 45 15.04 -7.74 -11.81
N ASN A 46 13.72 -7.65 -11.65
CA ASN A 46 13.08 -7.11 -10.44
C ASN A 46 12.63 -8.24 -9.51
N PHE A 47 13.42 -8.48 -8.46
CA PHE A 47 13.10 -9.45 -7.40
C PHE A 47 12.47 -8.81 -6.16
N CYS A 48 12.23 -7.50 -6.17
CA CYS A 48 11.80 -6.74 -4.98
C CYS A 48 10.32 -6.33 -5.01
N ALA A 49 9.62 -6.53 -6.15
CA ALA A 49 8.25 -6.07 -6.30
C ALA A 49 7.25 -6.99 -5.58
N ASN A 50 6.20 -6.39 -5.02
CA ASN A 50 5.04 -7.12 -4.50
C ASN A 50 4.08 -7.56 -5.63
N ASN A 51 4.64 -7.98 -6.76
CA ASN A 51 3.90 -8.43 -7.94
C ASN A 51 3.91 -9.97 -8.03
N TYR A 52 3.57 -10.63 -6.94
CA TYR A 52 3.71 -12.09 -6.78
C TYR A 52 2.98 -12.91 -7.84
N LEU A 53 1.86 -12.41 -8.34
CA LEU A 53 1.04 -13.07 -9.37
C LEU A 53 1.29 -12.55 -10.79
N GLY A 54 2.19 -11.57 -10.96
CA GLY A 54 2.48 -10.97 -12.25
C GLY A 54 1.31 -10.18 -12.86
N LEU A 55 0.42 -9.65 -12.04
CA LEU A 55 -0.82 -9.02 -12.48
C LEU A 55 -0.75 -7.50 -12.61
N SER A 56 0.34 -6.84 -12.21
CA SER A 56 0.44 -5.38 -12.15
C SER A 56 0.17 -4.68 -13.50
N ASP A 57 0.51 -5.30 -14.62
CA ASP A 57 0.26 -4.78 -15.97
C ASP A 57 -0.52 -5.76 -16.85
N HIS A 58 -1.25 -6.69 -16.25
CA HIS A 58 -2.03 -7.67 -16.99
C HIS A 58 -3.09 -6.97 -17.86
N PRO A 59 -3.19 -7.26 -19.17
CA PRO A 59 -4.05 -6.50 -20.10
C PRO A 59 -5.53 -6.43 -19.67
N ARG A 60 -6.07 -7.50 -19.12
CA ARG A 60 -7.45 -7.52 -18.61
C ARG A 60 -7.67 -6.60 -17.43
N LEU A 61 -6.68 -6.49 -16.52
CA LEU A 61 -6.77 -5.58 -15.35
C LEU A 61 -6.62 -4.13 -15.79
N VAL A 62 -5.69 -3.86 -16.71
CA VAL A 62 -5.53 -2.52 -17.29
C VAL A 62 -6.80 -2.08 -18.01
N GLN A 63 -7.44 -2.97 -18.78
CA GLN A 63 -8.69 -2.66 -19.47
C GLN A 63 -9.83 -2.43 -18.48
N ALA A 64 -10.01 -3.29 -17.48
CA ALA A 64 -11.02 -3.10 -16.45
C ALA A 64 -10.88 -1.76 -15.70
N ALA A 65 -9.64 -1.33 -15.42
CA ALA A 65 -9.40 -0.02 -14.82
C ALA A 65 -9.82 1.14 -15.73
N LYS A 66 -9.55 1.04 -17.04
CA LYS A 66 -9.99 2.05 -18.02
C LYS A 66 -11.52 2.11 -18.12
N ASP A 67 -12.18 0.97 -18.22
CA ASP A 67 -13.64 0.88 -18.31
C ASP A 67 -14.30 1.45 -17.04
N ALA A 68 -13.68 1.22 -15.87
CA ALA A 68 -14.14 1.80 -14.62
C ALA A 68 -13.95 3.33 -14.57
N MET A 69 -12.84 3.85 -15.09
CA MET A 69 -12.65 5.31 -15.19
C MET A 69 -13.65 5.95 -16.17
N ASP A 70 -14.00 5.28 -17.25
CA ASP A 70 -14.98 5.79 -18.22
C ASP A 70 -16.39 5.82 -17.61
N SER A 71 -16.75 4.84 -16.78
CA SER A 71 -18.09 4.72 -16.18
C SER A 71 -18.26 5.48 -14.86
N HIS A 72 -17.22 5.55 -14.03
CA HIS A 72 -17.29 6.10 -12.66
C HIS A 72 -16.39 7.32 -12.44
N GLY A 73 -15.57 7.69 -13.42
CA GLY A 73 -14.60 8.77 -13.29
C GLY A 73 -13.33 8.34 -12.55
N TYR A 74 -12.40 9.27 -12.44
CA TYR A 74 -11.08 9.00 -11.86
C TYR A 74 -11.07 9.06 -10.33
N GLY A 75 -11.77 10.02 -9.74
CA GLY A 75 -11.67 10.34 -8.32
C GLY A 75 -12.86 9.87 -7.50
N MET A 76 -12.57 9.28 -6.34
CA MET A 76 -13.61 8.87 -5.38
C MET A 76 -14.20 10.05 -4.61
N SER A 77 -13.48 11.13 -4.46
CA SER A 77 -13.86 12.46 -3.95
C SER A 77 -14.44 12.52 -2.54
N SER A 78 -14.58 11.41 -1.84
CA SER A 78 -15.06 11.36 -0.46
C SER A 78 -14.65 10.08 0.25
N VAL A 79 -14.68 10.11 1.59
CA VAL A 79 -14.60 8.90 2.41
C VAL A 79 -15.88 8.08 2.28
N ARG A 80 -15.75 6.77 2.42
CA ARG A 80 -16.82 5.81 2.11
C ARG A 80 -18.11 6.06 2.90
N PHE A 81 -18.04 6.29 4.20
CA PHE A 81 -19.25 6.40 5.03
C PHE A 81 -20.01 7.72 4.87
N ILE A 82 -19.42 8.75 4.25
CA ILE A 82 -20.12 10.00 3.98
C ILE A 82 -20.83 9.93 2.63
N CYS A 83 -20.07 9.94 1.52
CA CYS A 83 -20.62 9.86 0.16
C CYS A 83 -19.65 9.22 -0.86
N GLY A 84 -18.67 8.43 -0.41
CA GLY A 84 -17.64 7.83 -1.26
C GLY A 84 -17.83 6.34 -1.53
N THR A 85 -18.91 5.70 -1.04
CA THR A 85 -19.17 4.30 -1.35
C THR A 85 -19.84 4.19 -2.71
N GLN A 86 -19.17 3.50 -3.63
CA GLN A 86 -19.69 3.15 -4.95
C GLN A 86 -20.11 1.69 -4.99
N ASP A 87 -20.88 1.33 -5.99
CA ASP A 87 -21.34 -0.04 -6.23
C ASP A 87 -20.17 -1.03 -6.42
N MET A 88 -19.06 -0.61 -7.06
CA MET A 88 -17.85 -1.42 -7.21
C MET A 88 -17.24 -1.84 -5.86
N HIS A 89 -17.30 -1.00 -4.83
CA HIS A 89 -16.87 -1.39 -3.49
C HIS A 89 -17.71 -2.55 -2.95
N LYS A 90 -19.03 -2.43 -3.08
CA LYS A 90 -19.96 -3.45 -2.58
C LYS A 90 -19.89 -4.74 -3.39
N GLN A 91 -19.69 -4.66 -4.70
CA GLN A 91 -19.45 -5.82 -5.55
C GLN A 91 -18.18 -6.57 -5.15
N LEU A 92 -17.07 -5.86 -4.89
CA LEU A 92 -15.81 -6.47 -4.49
C LEU A 92 -15.92 -7.08 -3.09
N GLU A 93 -16.52 -6.37 -2.12
CA GLU A 93 -16.76 -6.89 -0.76
C GLU A 93 -17.56 -8.19 -0.81
N LYS A 94 -18.65 -8.20 -1.59
CA LYS A 94 -19.45 -9.40 -1.78
C LYS A 94 -18.65 -10.55 -2.40
N ALA A 95 -17.89 -10.30 -3.45
CA ALA A 95 -17.07 -11.33 -4.11
C ALA A 95 -16.01 -11.91 -3.17
N ILE A 96 -15.40 -11.09 -2.32
CA ILE A 96 -14.42 -11.52 -1.31
C ILE A 96 -15.10 -12.37 -0.24
N ALA A 97 -16.25 -11.92 0.28
CA ALA A 97 -17.01 -12.65 1.30
C ALA A 97 -17.47 -14.04 0.79
N GLU A 98 -17.97 -14.10 -0.45
CA GLU A 98 -18.36 -15.35 -1.11
C GLU A 98 -17.15 -16.30 -1.28
N TYR A 99 -16.00 -15.78 -1.72
CA TYR A 99 -14.78 -16.56 -1.92
C TYR A 99 -14.24 -17.18 -0.63
N PHE A 100 -14.25 -16.43 0.47
CA PHE A 100 -13.78 -16.89 1.77
C PHE A 100 -14.86 -17.56 2.64
N HIS A 101 -16.11 -17.64 2.17
CA HIS A 101 -17.25 -18.17 2.92
C HIS A 101 -17.49 -17.43 4.23
N THR A 102 -17.35 -16.11 4.22
CA THR A 102 -17.65 -15.22 5.35
C THR A 102 -18.99 -14.51 5.12
N GLU A 103 -19.58 -13.97 6.18
CA GLU A 103 -20.86 -13.24 6.10
C GLU A 103 -20.72 -11.90 5.37
N ASP A 104 -19.59 -11.22 5.57
CA ASP A 104 -19.29 -9.92 4.93
C ASP A 104 -17.78 -9.71 4.81
N ALA A 105 -17.39 -8.64 4.12
CA ALA A 105 -16.03 -8.17 3.98
C ALA A 105 -16.00 -6.64 4.00
N ILE A 106 -14.90 -6.06 4.46
CA ILE A 106 -14.63 -4.62 4.42
C ILE A 106 -13.32 -4.35 3.69
N LEU A 107 -13.31 -3.31 2.84
CA LEU A 107 -12.13 -2.90 2.08
C LEU A 107 -11.41 -1.74 2.76
N TYR A 108 -10.09 -1.82 2.76
CA TYR A 108 -9.17 -0.72 3.11
C TYR A 108 -8.31 -0.35 1.89
N ALA A 109 -7.83 0.89 1.86
CA ALA A 109 -6.99 1.39 0.78
C ALA A 109 -5.63 0.67 0.69
N ALA A 110 -5.11 0.22 1.82
CA ALA A 110 -3.86 -0.54 1.91
C ALA A 110 -3.89 -1.55 3.06
N CYS A 111 -3.00 -2.55 2.99
CA CYS A 111 -2.82 -3.51 4.09
C CYS A 111 -2.35 -2.82 5.39
N PHE A 112 -1.56 -1.75 5.28
CA PHE A 112 -1.14 -0.97 6.44
C PHE A 112 -2.33 -0.34 7.16
N ASP A 113 -3.27 0.24 6.40
CA ASP A 113 -4.49 0.84 6.93
C ASP A 113 -5.41 -0.22 7.57
N ALA A 114 -5.51 -1.41 6.96
CA ALA A 114 -6.26 -2.52 7.52
C ALA A 114 -5.69 -2.96 8.87
N ASN A 115 -4.37 -3.16 8.95
CA ASN A 115 -3.70 -3.55 10.20
C ASN A 115 -3.79 -2.43 11.27
N GLY A 116 -3.74 -1.16 10.88
CA GLY A 116 -3.95 -0.04 11.80
C GLY A 116 -5.39 0.11 12.28
N GLY A 117 -6.35 -0.28 11.45
CA GLY A 117 -7.78 -0.08 11.72
C GLY A 117 -8.50 -1.25 12.37
N VAL A 118 -7.85 -2.41 12.54
CA VAL A 118 -8.51 -3.62 13.07
C VAL A 118 -8.46 -3.69 14.59
N PHE A 119 -7.35 -3.31 15.20
CA PHE A 119 -7.12 -3.61 16.63
C PHE A 119 -7.94 -2.69 17.55
N GLU A 120 -7.89 -1.38 17.34
CA GLU A 120 -8.56 -0.41 18.22
C GLU A 120 -10.07 -0.63 18.33
N PRO A 121 -10.84 -0.88 17.24
CA PRO A 121 -12.27 -1.08 17.36
C PRO A 121 -12.69 -2.45 17.90
N LEU A 122 -11.81 -3.46 17.87
CA LEU A 122 -12.16 -4.83 18.26
C LEU A 122 -11.66 -5.23 19.65
N PHE A 123 -10.62 -4.58 20.18
CA PHE A 123 -9.96 -5.00 21.41
C PHE A 123 -9.89 -3.87 22.43
N GLY A 124 -10.08 -4.22 23.73
CA GLY A 124 -9.97 -3.33 24.85
C GLY A 124 -8.81 -3.70 25.79
N ALA A 125 -8.72 -3.02 26.91
CA ALA A 125 -7.67 -3.24 27.90
C ALA A 125 -7.73 -4.62 28.57
N GLU A 126 -8.87 -5.29 28.51
CA GLU A 126 -9.13 -6.64 29.02
C GLU A 126 -8.70 -7.75 28.05
N ASP A 127 -8.41 -7.42 26.80
CA ASP A 127 -8.06 -8.38 25.78
C ASP A 127 -6.55 -8.58 25.67
N ALA A 128 -6.14 -9.74 25.18
CA ALA A 128 -4.74 -10.07 24.95
C ALA A 128 -4.50 -10.38 23.47
N ILE A 129 -3.50 -9.73 22.88
CA ILE A 129 -3.06 -9.99 21.52
C ILE A 129 -1.77 -10.82 21.56
N ILE A 130 -1.84 -12.04 21.02
CA ILE A 130 -0.68 -12.94 20.92
C ILE A 130 -0.22 -12.93 19.46
N SER A 131 1.02 -12.54 19.23
CA SER A 131 1.58 -12.40 17.89
C SER A 131 3.04 -12.82 17.82
N ASP A 132 3.54 -13.05 16.60
CA ASP A 132 4.96 -13.30 16.38
C ASP A 132 5.84 -12.08 16.73
N ALA A 133 7.09 -12.35 17.11
CA ALA A 133 8.03 -11.29 17.49
C ALA A 133 8.47 -10.43 16.30
N LEU A 134 8.49 -10.98 15.08
CA LEU A 134 8.98 -10.32 13.86
C LEU A 134 7.84 -10.02 12.87
N ASN A 135 6.74 -9.51 13.38
CA ASN A 135 5.63 -9.06 12.54
C ASN A 135 6.01 -7.87 11.66
N HIS A 136 5.23 -7.67 10.60
CA HIS A 136 5.32 -6.46 9.80
C HIS A 136 5.05 -5.21 10.66
N ALA A 137 5.74 -4.10 10.34
CA ALA A 137 5.63 -2.84 11.10
C ALA A 137 4.18 -2.36 11.30
N SER A 138 3.31 -2.54 10.31
CA SER A 138 1.90 -2.15 10.42
C SER A 138 1.12 -2.92 11.49
N ILE A 139 1.46 -4.18 11.74
CA ILE A 139 0.85 -4.97 12.83
C ILE A 139 1.39 -4.46 14.17
N ILE A 140 2.71 -4.24 14.28
CA ILE A 140 3.34 -3.70 15.48
C ILE A 140 2.73 -2.33 15.85
N ASP A 141 2.56 -1.47 14.85
CA ASP A 141 2.00 -0.13 15.05
C ASP A 141 0.49 -0.18 15.37
N GLY A 142 -0.25 -1.09 14.75
CA GLY A 142 -1.68 -1.27 15.00
C GLY A 142 -1.99 -1.81 16.41
N VAL A 143 -1.09 -2.62 16.97
CA VAL A 143 -1.24 -3.21 18.32
C VAL A 143 -0.85 -2.22 19.43
N ARG A 144 0.00 -1.23 19.13
CA ARG A 144 0.45 -0.24 20.14
C ARG A 144 -0.65 0.73 20.56
#